data_56b934228c5e5b5a00deeac8d80e73b7
#
_entry.id   56b934228c5e5b5a00deeac8d80e73b7
#
_cell.length_a   1.000
_cell.length_b   1.000
_cell.length_c   1.000
_cell.angle_alpha   90.00
_cell.angle_beta   90.00
_cell.angle_gamma   90.00
#
_symmetry.space_group_name_H-M   'P 1'
#
loop_
_entity.id
_entity.type
_entity.pdbx_description
1 polymer ?
#
loop_
_entity_poly.entity_id
_entity_poly.type
_entity_poly.pdbx_seq_one_letter_code
_entity_poly.pdbx_strand_id
1 'polypeptide(L)'
;MTSLTVTAPLAAASPAAVTPPVFGPRIIIGLVGVLLAVLVSGLNEMVTKVALADIRGALAIGYDEGTWLVASYTATSVAAMAFAPWCSVTFSLRRFTLCAISVFTLLGVLCPLAPNYESLLVMRTLQGLAGGALPPMLMTVALRFLPAN
;
A
#
# COMPACT_ATOMS: atom_id res chain seq x y z
N MET A 1 48.54 4.84 54.77
CA MET A 1 48.65 4.09 53.50
C MET A 1 47.37 4.35 52.76
N THR A 2 47.37 5.34 51.90
CA THR A 2 46.18 5.81 51.18
C THR A 2 46.29 5.32 49.75
N SER A 3 45.46 4.35 49.38
CA SER A 3 45.39 3.82 48.01
C SER A 3 44.57 4.74 47.13
N LEU A 4 45.24 5.41 46.23
CA LEU A 4 44.62 6.21 45.14
C LEU A 4 44.06 5.24 44.08
N THR A 5 42.75 5.07 44.06
CA THR A 5 42.04 4.43 42.96
C THR A 5 42.04 5.38 41.75
N VAL A 6 42.87 5.09 40.79
CA VAL A 6 42.86 5.74 39.46
C VAL A 6 41.64 5.26 38.70
N THR A 7 40.59 6.08 38.64
CA THR A 7 39.48 5.88 37.73
C THR A 7 39.94 6.18 36.31
N ALA A 8 40.03 5.12 35.49
CA ALA A 8 40.26 5.27 34.05
C ALA A 8 39.10 6.08 33.42
N PRO A 9 39.40 7.03 32.56
CA PRO A 9 38.35 7.78 31.84
C PRO A 9 37.58 6.79 30.94
N LEU A 10 36.25 6.76 31.10
CA LEU A 10 35.36 6.09 30.17
C LEU A 10 35.67 6.65 28.77
N ALA A 11 36.23 5.80 27.91
CA ALA A 11 36.38 6.14 26.49
C ALA A 11 35.02 6.45 25.94
N ALA A 12 34.80 7.71 25.60
CA ALA A 12 33.59 8.18 24.92
C ALA A 12 33.45 7.35 23.64
N ALA A 13 32.45 6.49 23.61
CA ALA A 13 32.10 5.75 22.41
C ALA A 13 31.85 6.78 21.32
N SER A 14 32.73 6.82 20.34
CA SER A 14 32.59 7.65 19.15
C SER A 14 31.20 7.35 18.54
N PRO A 15 30.36 8.36 18.28
CA PRO A 15 29.07 8.12 17.64
C PRO A 15 29.34 7.38 16.33
N ALA A 16 28.80 6.17 16.21
CA ALA A 16 28.90 5.38 15.00
C ALA A 16 28.48 6.28 13.84
N ALA A 17 29.39 6.50 12.88
CA ALA A 17 29.14 7.30 11.71
C ALA A 17 27.91 6.71 11.01
N VAL A 18 26.79 7.42 11.09
CA VAL A 18 25.57 7.09 10.35
C VAL A 18 25.94 7.26 8.89
N THR A 19 26.28 6.16 8.22
CA THR A 19 26.50 6.16 6.78
C THR A 19 25.20 6.60 6.12
N PRO A 20 25.20 7.69 5.33
CA PRO A 20 23.99 8.14 4.65
C PRO A 20 23.45 6.98 3.79
N PRO A 21 22.13 6.75 3.77
CA PRO A 21 21.57 5.70 2.95
C PRO A 21 21.94 5.95 1.49
N VAL A 22 22.66 5.02 0.91
CA VAL A 22 23.05 5.09 -0.51
C VAL A 22 21.76 4.89 -1.31
N PHE A 23 21.20 5.95 -1.87
CA PHE A 23 20.09 5.91 -2.80
C PHE A 23 20.51 5.19 -4.08
N GLY A 24 20.50 3.87 -4.04
CA GLY A 24 20.74 3.07 -5.22
C GLY A 24 19.57 3.19 -6.21
N PRO A 25 19.79 3.11 -7.51
CA PRO A 25 18.75 3.22 -8.53
C PRO A 25 17.59 2.23 -8.31
N ARG A 26 17.85 1.09 -7.70
CA ARG A 26 16.85 0.09 -7.35
C ARG A 26 15.82 0.58 -6.30
N ILE A 27 16.26 1.39 -5.36
CA ILE A 27 15.38 1.96 -4.30
C ILE A 27 14.50 3.03 -4.91
N ILE A 28 15.07 3.89 -5.77
CA ILE A 28 14.33 4.94 -6.47
C ILE A 28 13.25 4.33 -7.36
N ILE A 29 13.59 3.32 -8.16
CA ILE A 29 12.63 2.61 -9.01
C ILE A 29 11.51 1.98 -8.16
N GLY A 30 11.85 1.35 -7.03
CA GLY A 30 10.87 0.78 -6.12
C GLY A 30 9.93 1.82 -5.53
N LEU A 31 10.44 2.97 -5.08
CA LEU A 31 9.67 4.06 -4.52
C LEU A 31 8.71 4.68 -5.55
N VAL A 32 9.23 4.97 -6.74
CA VAL A 32 8.43 5.48 -7.88
C VAL A 32 7.36 4.47 -8.28
N GLY A 33 7.68 3.18 -8.32
CA GLY A 33 6.71 2.12 -8.64
C GLY A 33 5.56 2.06 -7.65
N VAL A 34 5.84 2.13 -6.34
CA VAL A 34 4.78 2.14 -5.30
C VAL A 34 3.98 3.45 -5.35
N LEU A 35 4.62 4.59 -5.59
CA LEU A 35 3.94 5.87 -5.75
C LEU A 35 2.95 5.84 -6.93
N LEU A 36 3.39 5.33 -8.08
CA LEU A 36 2.52 5.17 -9.25
C LEU A 36 1.35 4.20 -8.95
N ALA A 37 1.60 3.11 -8.23
CA ALA A 37 0.55 2.18 -7.84
C ALA A 37 -0.52 2.83 -6.95
N VAL A 38 -0.11 3.68 -5.99
CA VAL A 38 -1.03 4.46 -5.14
C VAL A 38 -1.85 5.44 -5.97
N LEU A 39 -1.21 6.15 -6.90
CA LEU A 39 -1.91 7.08 -7.81
C LEU A 39 -2.93 6.34 -8.68
N VAL A 40 -2.57 5.21 -9.28
CA VAL A 40 -3.46 4.39 -10.11
C VAL A 40 -4.63 3.85 -9.28
N SER A 41 -4.38 3.44 -8.03
CA SER A 41 -5.45 3.00 -7.12
C SER A 41 -6.45 4.13 -6.82
N GLY A 42 -5.99 5.34 -6.55
CA GLY A 42 -6.84 6.51 -6.35
C GLY A 42 -7.64 6.90 -7.59
N LEU A 43 -6.99 6.88 -8.76
CA LEU A 43 -7.66 7.14 -10.04
C LEU A 43 -8.74 6.07 -10.33
N ASN A 44 -8.46 4.80 -10.10
CA ASN A 44 -9.42 3.72 -10.28
C ASN A 44 -10.68 3.91 -9.40
N GLU A 45 -10.50 4.36 -8.16
CA GLU A 45 -11.63 4.69 -7.27
C GLU A 45 -12.47 5.86 -7.82
N MET A 46 -11.80 6.93 -8.26
CA MET A 46 -12.47 8.10 -8.85
C MET A 46 -13.22 7.76 -10.15
N VAL A 47 -12.57 7.05 -11.05
CA VAL A 47 -13.19 6.61 -12.32
C VAL A 47 -14.44 5.77 -12.05
N THR A 48 -14.40 4.88 -11.07
CA THR A 48 -15.57 4.07 -10.71
C THR A 48 -16.74 4.93 -10.21
N LYS A 49 -16.47 5.94 -9.40
CA LYS A 49 -17.51 6.86 -8.90
C LYS A 49 -18.13 7.66 -10.03
N VAL A 50 -17.34 8.14 -10.99
CA VAL A 50 -17.81 8.90 -12.15
C VAL A 50 -18.59 7.99 -13.11
N ALA A 51 -18.07 6.80 -13.39
CA ALA A 51 -18.70 5.84 -14.31
C ALA A 51 -19.85 5.04 -13.70
N LEU A 52 -20.21 5.29 -12.43
CA LEU A 52 -21.22 4.51 -11.72
C LEU A 52 -22.58 4.53 -12.42
N ALA A 53 -22.97 5.67 -12.99
CA ALA A 53 -24.23 5.82 -13.73
C ALA A 53 -24.25 4.93 -14.97
N ASP A 54 -23.15 4.88 -15.72
CA ASP A 54 -23.00 4.08 -16.93
C ASP A 54 -22.98 2.58 -16.60
N ILE A 55 -22.29 2.22 -15.53
CA ILE A 55 -22.23 0.83 -15.03
C ILE A 55 -23.63 0.35 -14.64
N ARG A 56 -24.40 1.18 -13.94
CA ARG A 56 -25.78 0.88 -13.55
C ARG A 56 -26.68 0.69 -14.78
N GLY A 57 -26.54 1.55 -15.78
CA GLY A 57 -27.28 1.44 -17.03
C GLY A 57 -26.92 0.16 -17.79
N ALA A 58 -25.63 -0.18 -17.89
CA ALA A 58 -25.16 -1.35 -18.63
C ALA A 58 -25.56 -2.69 -17.97
N LEU A 59 -25.58 -2.74 -16.63
CA LEU A 59 -25.95 -3.95 -15.87
C LEU A 59 -27.43 -3.99 -15.47
N ALA A 60 -28.21 -2.95 -15.82
CA ALA A 60 -29.62 -2.79 -15.42
C ALA A 60 -29.85 -2.93 -13.91
N ILE A 61 -28.91 -2.39 -13.08
CA ILE A 61 -28.93 -2.46 -11.62
C ILE A 61 -29.51 -1.18 -10.98
N GLY A 62 -30.08 -1.36 -9.79
CA GLY A 62 -30.67 -0.28 -9.01
C GLY A 62 -29.65 0.71 -8.43
N TYR A 63 -30.15 1.76 -7.79
CA TYR A 63 -29.30 2.74 -7.09
C TYR A 63 -28.53 2.10 -5.93
N ASP A 64 -29.19 1.28 -5.15
CA ASP A 64 -28.61 0.63 -3.96
C ASP A 64 -27.49 -0.34 -4.36
N GLU A 65 -27.71 -1.15 -5.38
CA GLU A 65 -26.72 -2.08 -5.90
C GLU A 65 -25.47 -1.35 -6.43
N GLY A 66 -25.66 -0.24 -7.15
CA GLY A 66 -24.56 0.63 -7.58
C GLY A 66 -23.77 1.20 -6.39
N THR A 67 -24.47 1.60 -5.32
CA THR A 67 -23.83 2.13 -4.11
C THR A 67 -23.00 1.04 -3.41
N TRP A 68 -23.47 -0.21 -3.38
CA TRP A 68 -22.72 -1.33 -2.82
C TRP A 68 -21.41 -1.60 -3.55
N LEU A 69 -21.32 -1.37 -4.86
CA LEU A 69 -20.07 -1.51 -5.62
C LEU A 69 -18.97 -0.56 -5.11
N VAL A 70 -19.35 0.68 -4.79
CA VAL A 70 -18.41 1.68 -4.26
C VAL A 70 -18.13 1.42 -2.78
N ALA A 71 -19.15 1.10 -2.01
CA ALA A 71 -19.05 0.87 -0.57
C ALA A 71 -18.17 -0.35 -0.25
N SER A 72 -18.34 -1.46 -0.97
CA SER A 72 -17.55 -2.69 -0.77
C SER A 72 -16.06 -2.46 -1.04
N TYR A 73 -15.72 -1.76 -2.12
CA TYR A 73 -14.34 -1.37 -2.41
C TYR A 73 -13.75 -0.52 -1.28
N THR A 74 -14.46 0.53 -0.86
CA THR A 74 -13.98 1.46 0.17
C THR A 74 -13.84 0.78 1.52
N ALA A 75 -14.82 -0.02 1.94
CA ALA A 75 -14.80 -0.74 3.21
C ALA A 75 -13.62 -1.73 3.29
N THR A 76 -13.40 -2.52 2.23
CA THR A 76 -12.28 -3.47 2.19
C THR A 76 -10.93 -2.77 2.05
N SER A 77 -10.88 -1.62 1.38
CA SER A 77 -9.68 -0.79 1.30
C SER A 77 -9.27 -0.27 2.68
N VAL A 78 -10.21 0.25 3.46
CA VAL A 78 -9.95 0.72 4.84
C VAL A 78 -9.52 -0.44 5.74
N ALA A 79 -10.18 -1.59 5.65
CA ALA A 79 -9.78 -2.78 6.39
C ALA A 79 -8.35 -3.22 6.03
N ALA A 80 -8.01 -3.22 4.73
CA ALA A 80 -6.66 -3.56 4.26
C ALA A 80 -5.60 -2.59 4.77
N MET A 81 -5.90 -1.28 4.86
CA MET A 81 -4.99 -0.29 5.44
C MET A 81 -4.60 -0.62 6.88
N ALA A 82 -5.54 -1.12 7.69
CA ALA A 82 -5.27 -1.50 9.07
C ALA A 82 -4.34 -2.72 9.19
N PHE A 83 -4.49 -3.71 8.32
CA PHE A 83 -3.72 -4.95 8.35
C PHE A 83 -2.41 -4.90 7.56
N ALA A 84 -2.27 -3.99 6.60
CA ALA A 84 -1.13 -3.90 5.70
C ALA A 84 0.23 -3.75 6.42
N PRO A 85 0.38 -2.92 7.48
CA PRO A 85 1.64 -2.82 8.21
C PRO A 85 2.06 -4.14 8.85
N TRP A 86 1.11 -4.87 9.45
CA TRP A 86 1.37 -6.18 10.05
C TRP A 86 1.79 -7.20 9.00
N CYS A 87 1.09 -7.27 7.87
CA CYS A 87 1.44 -8.15 6.76
C CYS A 87 2.83 -7.82 6.19
N SER A 88 3.20 -6.54 6.12
CA SER A 88 4.49 -6.11 5.58
C SER A 88 5.68 -6.52 6.42
N VAL A 89 5.48 -6.66 7.73
CA VAL A 89 6.51 -7.14 8.67
C VAL A 89 6.62 -8.66 8.63
N THR A 90 5.48 -9.36 8.55
CA THR A 90 5.40 -10.83 8.54
C THR A 90 5.89 -11.42 7.21
N PHE A 91 5.43 -10.84 6.11
CA PHE A 91 5.88 -11.19 4.76
C PHE A 91 6.97 -10.21 4.32
N SER A 92 7.89 -10.63 3.45
CA SER A 92 8.86 -9.70 2.87
C SER A 92 8.13 -8.54 2.18
N LEU A 93 8.42 -7.30 2.60
CA LEU A 93 7.82 -6.06 2.05
C LEU A 93 7.75 -6.09 0.52
N ARG A 94 8.85 -6.50 -0.13
CA ARG A 94 8.93 -6.57 -1.60
C ARG A 94 7.93 -7.57 -2.19
N ARG A 95 7.85 -8.79 -1.62
CA ARG A 95 6.94 -9.83 -2.14
C ARG A 95 5.49 -9.44 -1.95
N PHE A 96 5.17 -8.89 -0.78
CA PHE A 96 3.81 -8.46 -0.48
C PHE A 96 3.37 -7.30 -1.39
N THR A 97 4.22 -6.29 -1.59
CA THR A 97 3.92 -5.15 -2.49
C THR A 97 3.74 -5.62 -3.93
N LEU A 98 4.61 -6.49 -4.45
CA LEU A 98 4.47 -7.02 -5.81
C LEU A 98 3.19 -7.85 -5.97
N CYS A 99 2.85 -8.67 -4.98
CA CYS A 99 1.62 -9.43 -4.97
C CYS A 99 0.38 -8.52 -4.97
N ALA A 100 0.35 -7.51 -4.10
CA ALA A 100 -0.75 -6.55 -4.03
C ALA A 100 -0.95 -5.80 -5.35
N ILE A 101 0.13 -5.29 -5.95
CA ILE A 101 0.09 -4.60 -7.25
C ILE A 101 -0.39 -5.55 -8.36
N SER A 102 0.12 -6.79 -8.40
CA SER A 102 -0.26 -7.78 -9.41
C SER A 102 -1.73 -8.14 -9.31
N VAL A 103 -2.24 -8.41 -8.11
CA VAL A 103 -3.65 -8.72 -7.87
C VAL A 103 -4.53 -7.52 -8.21
N PHE A 104 -4.14 -6.31 -7.79
CA PHE A 104 -4.88 -5.09 -8.10
C PHE A 104 -5.00 -4.86 -9.61
N THR A 105 -3.89 -5.00 -10.34
CA THR A 105 -3.84 -4.81 -11.79
C THR A 105 -4.65 -5.87 -12.51
N LEU A 106 -4.50 -7.13 -12.12
CA LEU A 106 -5.25 -8.25 -12.73
C LEU A 106 -6.75 -8.06 -12.56
N LEU A 107 -7.20 -7.74 -11.35
CA LEU A 107 -8.61 -7.49 -11.07
C LEU A 107 -9.12 -6.24 -11.80
N GLY A 108 -8.29 -5.20 -11.94
CA GLY A 108 -8.62 -4.01 -12.71
C GLY A 108 -8.89 -4.29 -14.17
N VAL A 109 -8.11 -5.18 -14.78
CA VAL A 109 -8.32 -5.61 -16.18
C VAL A 109 -9.52 -6.54 -16.32
N LEU A 110 -9.81 -7.36 -15.31
CA LEU A 110 -10.93 -8.28 -15.32
C LEU A 110 -12.29 -7.63 -15.01
N CYS A 111 -12.32 -6.52 -14.26
CA CYS A 111 -13.56 -5.83 -13.90
C CYS A 111 -14.46 -5.48 -15.11
N PRO A 112 -13.96 -4.95 -16.24
CA PRO A 112 -14.80 -4.67 -17.40
C PRO A 112 -15.38 -5.90 -18.10
N LEU A 113 -14.79 -7.08 -17.84
CA LEU A 113 -15.25 -8.36 -18.39
C LEU A 113 -16.24 -9.09 -17.46
N ALA A 114 -16.61 -8.49 -16.34
CA ALA A 114 -17.54 -9.12 -15.39
C ALA A 114 -18.93 -9.30 -16.05
N PRO A 115 -19.46 -10.53 -16.15
CA PRO A 115 -20.73 -10.78 -16.82
C PRO A 115 -21.94 -10.37 -15.98
N ASN A 116 -21.81 -10.32 -14.66
CA ASN A 116 -22.89 -10.10 -13.71
C ASN A 116 -22.48 -9.14 -12.60
N TYR A 117 -23.49 -8.52 -11.96
CA TYR A 117 -23.32 -7.67 -10.79
C TYR A 117 -22.54 -8.36 -9.65
N GLU A 118 -22.87 -9.59 -9.31
CA GLU A 118 -22.23 -10.35 -8.22
C GLU A 118 -20.72 -10.55 -8.46
N SER A 119 -20.35 -10.94 -9.69
CA SER A 119 -18.93 -11.10 -10.03
C SER A 119 -18.19 -9.76 -9.98
N LEU A 120 -18.81 -8.67 -10.42
CA LEU A 120 -18.23 -7.33 -10.32
C LEU A 120 -18.06 -6.90 -8.87
N LEU A 121 -19.03 -7.18 -8.00
CA LEU A 121 -18.98 -6.88 -6.57
C LEU A 121 -17.82 -7.62 -5.88
N VAL A 122 -17.66 -8.92 -6.15
CA VAL A 122 -16.55 -9.71 -5.62
C VAL A 122 -15.20 -9.17 -6.11
N MET A 123 -15.08 -8.88 -7.40
CA MET A 123 -13.84 -8.29 -7.96
C MET A 123 -13.51 -6.95 -7.32
N ARG A 124 -14.50 -6.09 -7.10
CA ARG A 124 -14.34 -4.79 -6.42
C ARG A 124 -13.92 -4.94 -4.97
N THR A 125 -14.48 -5.90 -4.26
CA THR A 125 -14.10 -6.21 -2.87
C THR A 125 -12.64 -6.65 -2.79
N LEU A 126 -12.22 -7.58 -3.64
CA LEU A 126 -10.83 -8.04 -3.71
C LEU A 126 -9.87 -6.95 -4.19
N GLN A 127 -10.30 -6.12 -5.15
CA GLN A 127 -9.52 -4.99 -5.63
C GLN A 127 -9.32 -3.93 -4.54
N GLY A 128 -10.35 -3.66 -3.72
CA GLY A 128 -10.25 -2.80 -2.54
C GLY A 128 -9.24 -3.32 -1.52
N LEU A 129 -9.25 -4.63 -1.27
CA LEU A 129 -8.30 -5.27 -0.36
C LEU A 129 -6.84 -5.11 -0.85
N ALA A 130 -6.60 -5.31 -2.14
CA ALA A 130 -5.26 -5.15 -2.72
C ALA A 130 -4.84 -3.68 -2.80
N GLY A 131 -5.74 -2.79 -3.25
CA GLY A 131 -5.49 -1.36 -3.41
C GLY A 131 -5.28 -0.63 -2.08
N GLY A 132 -6.07 -0.98 -1.07
CA GLY A 132 -5.98 -0.37 0.27
C GLY A 132 -4.68 -0.69 1.01
N ALA A 133 -3.99 -1.76 0.65
CA ALA A 133 -2.68 -2.07 1.22
C ALA A 133 -1.55 -1.16 0.68
N LEU A 134 -1.73 -0.49 -0.46
CA LEU A 134 -0.68 0.28 -1.14
C LEU A 134 -0.28 1.58 -0.40
N PRO A 135 -1.19 2.44 0.11
CA PRO A 135 -0.83 3.68 0.79
C PRO A 135 0.05 3.47 2.04
N PRO A 136 -0.29 2.58 2.99
CA PRO A 136 0.58 2.34 4.15
C PRO A 136 1.92 1.71 3.76
N MET A 137 1.98 0.96 2.65
CA MET A 137 3.23 0.44 2.10
C MET A 137 4.15 1.55 1.62
N LEU A 138 3.61 2.55 0.92
CA LEU A 138 4.37 3.72 0.49
C LEU A 138 5.01 4.41 1.69
N MET A 139 4.24 4.62 2.76
CA MET A 139 4.74 5.23 4.00
C MET A 139 5.84 4.36 4.64
N THR A 140 5.66 3.05 4.69
CA THR A 140 6.65 2.12 5.23
C THR A 140 7.95 2.14 4.43
N VAL A 141 7.86 2.18 3.10
CA VAL A 141 9.03 2.28 2.21
C VAL A 141 9.70 3.64 2.38
N ALA A 142 8.94 4.72 2.42
CA ALA A 142 9.47 6.06 2.63
C ALA A 142 10.24 6.17 3.95
N LEU A 143 9.66 5.72 5.06
CA LEU A 143 10.30 5.76 6.39
C LEU A 143 11.55 4.87 6.49
N ARG A 144 11.62 3.78 5.74
CA ARG A 144 12.80 2.90 5.71
C ARG A 144 13.99 3.49 4.96
N PHE A 145 13.73 4.31 3.95
CA PHE A 145 14.75 4.74 3.01
C PHE A 145 15.02 6.25 3.04
N LEU A 146 14.13 7.06 3.62
CA LEU A 146 14.42 8.47 3.86
C LEU A 146 15.17 8.63 5.19
N PRO A 147 16.28 9.39 5.22
CA PRO A 147 16.95 9.73 6.47
C PRO A 147 16.05 10.61 7.31
N ALA A 148 15.86 10.26 8.58
CA ALA A 148 15.27 11.16 9.55
C ALA A 148 16.28 12.29 9.81
N ASN A 149 15.96 13.52 9.41
CA ASN A 149 16.69 14.73 9.83
C ASN A 149 16.35 15.07 11.26
#